data_7a8cc5d5528a1e1af6397d6c448dd3c1
#
_entry.id   7a8cc5d5528a1e1af6397d6c448dd3c1
#
_cell.length_a   1.000
_cell.length_b   1.000
_cell.length_c   1.000
_cell.angle_alpha   90.00
_cell.angle_beta   90.00
_cell.angle_gamma   90.00
#
_symmetry.space_group_name_H-M   'P 1'
#
loop_
_entity.id
_entity.type
_entity.pdbx_description
1 polymer ?
#
loop_
_entity_poly.entity_id
_entity_poly.type
_entity_poly.pdbx_seq_one_letter_code
_entity_poly.pdbx_strand_id
1 'polypeptide(L)'
;GSEMCIRDRYMGLFQAFDISASGMTAERFRMDTIAQNIANINTTRTEDGTPYRRKIVTFAEKTETPFSQYYETARARAVGNGVKVTSVKEDDETEMRMVYDPSHPDADENGYVTYPNVNTVTEMTNLIDATRAYEANTTAFDATKSMVQAALNISK
;
A
#
# COMPACT_ATOMS: atom_id res chain seq x y z
N GLY A 1 28.53 18.92 25.11
CA GLY A 1 27.78 19.24 23.87
C GLY A 1 27.91 18.23 22.73
N SER A 2 28.93 17.36 22.72
CA SER A 2 29.19 16.45 21.59
C SER A 2 28.40 15.14 21.64
N GLU A 3 28.07 14.64 22.80
CA GLU A 3 27.37 13.35 22.95
C GLU A 3 25.89 13.40 22.51
N MET A 4 25.24 14.56 22.63
CA MET A 4 23.86 14.77 22.23
C MET A 4 23.70 14.73 20.70
N CYS A 5 24.68 15.21 19.95
CA CYS A 5 24.67 15.20 18.49
C CYS A 5 24.86 13.80 17.89
N ILE A 6 25.58 12.91 18.58
CA ILE A 6 25.83 11.54 18.11
C ILE A 6 24.56 10.71 18.26
N ARG A 7 23.86 10.82 19.39
CA ARG A 7 22.61 10.09 19.66
C ARG A 7 21.49 10.45 18.70
N ASP A 8 21.37 11.72 18.34
CA ASP A 8 20.34 12.19 17.38
C ASP A 8 20.61 11.72 15.95
N ARG A 9 21.87 11.52 15.59
CA ARG A 9 22.25 11.03 14.25
C ARG A 9 21.95 9.53 14.08
N TYR A 10 22.09 8.72 15.12
CA TYR A 10 21.71 7.31 15.09
C TYR A 10 20.19 7.08 15.03
N MET A 11 19.41 7.90 15.76
CA MET A 11 17.95 7.83 15.71
C MET A 11 17.40 8.12 14.31
N GLY A 12 17.92 9.14 13.61
CA GLY A 12 17.49 9.48 12.25
C GLY A 12 17.79 8.39 11.21
N LEU A 13 18.85 7.61 11.42
CA LEU A 13 19.24 6.55 10.50
C LEU A 13 18.27 5.36 10.57
N PHE A 14 17.94 4.87 11.75
CA PHE A 14 16.95 3.81 11.94
C PHE A 14 15.56 4.26 11.49
N GLN A 15 15.21 5.52 11.70
CA GLN A 15 13.95 6.09 11.20
C GLN A 15 13.86 6.05 9.67
N ALA A 16 14.94 6.31 8.95
CA ALA A 16 14.96 6.19 7.50
C ALA A 16 14.70 4.74 7.01
N PHE A 17 15.24 3.74 7.73
CA PHE A 17 14.93 2.33 7.48
C PHE A 17 13.45 2.01 7.74
N ASP A 18 12.90 2.47 8.86
CA ASP A 18 11.50 2.23 9.22
C ASP A 18 10.54 2.86 8.23
N ILE A 19 10.83 4.08 7.74
CA ILE A 19 10.03 4.75 6.72
C ILE A 19 10.03 3.94 5.42
N SER A 20 11.20 3.56 4.90
CA SER A 20 11.31 2.78 3.67
C SER A 20 10.67 1.39 3.81
N ALA A 21 10.86 0.72 4.95
CA ALA A 21 10.24 -0.57 5.24
C ALA A 21 8.71 -0.48 5.31
N SER A 22 8.17 0.59 5.91
CA SER A 22 6.73 0.82 5.96
C SER A 22 6.15 1.07 4.56
N GLY A 23 6.86 1.82 3.71
CA GLY A 23 6.50 2.05 2.32
C GLY A 23 6.47 0.74 1.51
N MET A 24 7.51 -0.08 1.62
CA MET A 24 7.55 -1.41 0.96
C MET A 24 6.39 -2.31 1.42
N THR A 25 6.09 -2.32 2.70
CA THR A 25 4.98 -3.14 3.25
C THR A 25 3.63 -2.67 2.73
N ALA A 26 3.41 -1.36 2.68
CA ALA A 26 2.17 -0.76 2.19
C ALA A 26 1.97 -1.04 0.68
N GLU A 27 3.00 -0.84 -0.14
CA GLU A 27 2.91 -1.09 -1.59
C GLU A 27 2.78 -2.58 -1.92
N ARG A 28 3.43 -3.47 -1.16
CA ARG A 28 3.20 -4.91 -1.30
C ARG A 28 1.74 -5.26 -1.05
N PHE A 29 1.15 -4.74 0.01
CA PHE A 29 -0.26 -4.98 0.32
C PHE A 29 -1.18 -4.45 -0.78
N ARG A 30 -0.83 -3.29 -1.39
CA ARG A 30 -1.55 -2.74 -2.54
C ARG A 30 -1.45 -3.65 -3.75
N MET A 31 -0.25 -4.15 -4.08
CA MET A 31 -0.05 -5.11 -5.18
C MET A 31 -0.87 -6.40 -4.97
N ASP A 32 -0.88 -6.94 -3.76
CA ASP A 32 -1.66 -8.14 -3.42
C ASP A 32 -3.17 -7.91 -3.62
N THR A 33 -3.68 -6.72 -3.24
CA THR A 33 -5.07 -6.34 -3.44
C THR A 33 -5.42 -6.17 -4.91
N ILE A 34 -4.55 -5.53 -5.71
CA ILE A 34 -4.72 -5.37 -7.16
C ILE A 34 -4.72 -6.75 -7.84
N ALA A 35 -3.79 -7.64 -7.46
CA ALA A 35 -3.75 -9.01 -7.97
C ALA A 35 -5.05 -9.77 -7.65
N GLN A 36 -5.62 -9.58 -6.46
CA GLN A 36 -6.93 -10.14 -6.10
C GLN A 36 -8.06 -9.59 -6.97
N ASN A 37 -8.06 -8.28 -7.27
CA ASN A 37 -9.04 -7.67 -8.18
C ASN A 37 -8.95 -8.27 -9.58
N ILE A 38 -7.73 -8.42 -10.12
CA ILE A 38 -7.50 -8.99 -11.44
C ILE A 38 -7.94 -10.46 -11.48
N ALA A 39 -7.61 -11.24 -10.45
CA ALA A 39 -7.99 -12.65 -10.38
C ALA A 39 -9.51 -12.86 -10.38
N ASN A 40 -10.26 -11.92 -9.78
CA ASN A 40 -11.71 -12.01 -9.64
C ASN A 40 -12.50 -11.23 -10.70
N ILE A 41 -11.87 -10.80 -11.79
CA ILE A 41 -12.53 -10.00 -12.83
C ILE A 41 -13.73 -10.69 -13.49
N ASN A 42 -13.74 -12.02 -13.49
CA ASN A 42 -14.81 -12.83 -14.06
C ASN A 42 -15.69 -13.52 -13.00
N THR A 43 -15.52 -13.19 -11.71
CA THR A 43 -16.27 -13.81 -10.62
C THR A 43 -17.65 -13.16 -10.51
N THR A 44 -18.64 -13.77 -11.12
CA THR A 44 -20.04 -13.32 -11.15
C THR A 44 -20.79 -13.65 -9.87
N ARG A 45 -20.30 -14.63 -9.08
CA ARG A 45 -20.94 -15.07 -7.85
C ARG A 45 -19.91 -15.39 -6.77
N THR A 46 -20.01 -14.69 -5.64
CA THR A 46 -19.27 -14.95 -4.41
C THR A 46 -20.06 -15.86 -3.47
N GLU A 47 -19.52 -16.20 -2.30
CA GLU A 47 -20.20 -16.97 -1.26
C GLU A 47 -21.53 -16.30 -0.81
N ASP A 48 -21.56 -14.97 -0.85
CA ASP A 48 -22.75 -14.16 -0.51
C ASP A 48 -23.78 -14.10 -1.63
N GLY A 49 -23.51 -14.73 -2.79
CA GLY A 49 -24.39 -14.74 -3.94
C GLY A 49 -24.38 -13.45 -4.79
N THR A 50 -23.52 -12.50 -4.48
CA THR A 50 -23.34 -11.25 -5.22
C THR A 50 -22.07 -11.30 -6.07
N PRO A 51 -21.98 -10.50 -7.16
CA PRO A 51 -20.75 -10.36 -7.93
C PRO A 51 -19.60 -9.79 -7.07
N TYR A 52 -18.35 -10.15 -7.41
CA TYR A 52 -17.19 -9.58 -6.76
C TYR A 52 -17.15 -8.07 -6.95
N ARG A 53 -16.78 -7.31 -5.90
CA ARG A 53 -16.55 -5.87 -5.95
C ARG A 53 -15.07 -5.56 -5.87
N ARG A 54 -14.64 -4.57 -6.66
CA ARG A 54 -13.27 -4.06 -6.65
C ARG A 54 -12.89 -3.59 -5.26
N LYS A 55 -11.70 -3.98 -4.78
CA LYS A 55 -11.17 -3.53 -3.49
C LYS A 55 -10.16 -2.42 -3.69
N ILE A 56 -10.27 -1.38 -2.88
CA ILE A 56 -9.38 -0.21 -2.90
C ILE A 56 -8.67 -0.11 -1.56
N VAL A 57 -7.36 0.05 -1.60
CA VAL A 57 -6.52 0.23 -0.41
C VAL A 57 -6.33 1.71 -0.14
N THR A 58 -6.59 2.14 1.09
CA THR A 58 -6.36 3.51 1.53
C THR A 58 -5.15 3.57 2.46
N PHE A 59 -4.23 4.48 2.17
CA PHE A 59 -3.06 4.75 2.98
C PHE A 59 -3.26 5.99 3.85
N ALA A 60 -2.60 6.00 5.00
CA ALA A 60 -2.45 7.19 5.82
C ALA A 60 -1.03 7.27 6.37
N GLU A 61 -0.62 8.45 6.74
CA GLU A 61 0.61 8.66 7.50
C GLU A 61 0.54 7.88 8.83
N LYS A 62 1.65 7.24 9.18
CA LYS A 62 1.80 6.59 10.48
C LYS A 62 2.01 7.67 11.53
N THR A 63 0.93 8.08 12.18
CA THR A 63 0.97 9.02 13.32
C THR A 63 1.30 8.24 14.59
N GLU A 64 2.14 8.81 15.42
CA GLU A 64 2.41 8.28 16.75
C GLU A 64 1.21 8.51 17.68
N THR A 65 1.09 7.67 18.71
CA THR A 65 0.02 7.81 19.70
C THR A 65 0.15 9.12 20.49
N PRO A 66 -0.97 9.72 20.95
CA PRO A 66 -0.97 11.03 21.60
C PRO A 66 -0.01 11.22 22.77
N PHE A 67 0.38 10.14 23.46
CA PHE A 67 1.31 10.21 24.57
C PHE A 67 2.77 10.43 24.14
N SER A 68 3.20 9.88 23.00
CA SER A 68 4.53 10.13 22.44
C SER A 68 4.65 11.54 21.86
N GLN A 69 3.56 12.14 21.40
CA GLN A 69 3.55 13.51 20.88
C GLN A 69 3.99 14.56 21.90
N TYR A 70 3.64 14.39 23.18
CA TYR A 70 4.06 15.34 24.22
C TYR A 70 5.55 15.31 24.52
N TYR A 71 6.21 14.18 24.32
CA TYR A 71 7.64 14.04 24.58
C TYR A 71 8.53 14.38 23.38
N GLU A 72 8.00 14.22 22.15
CA GLU A 72 8.75 14.40 20.92
C GLU A 72 8.45 15.70 20.16
N THR A 73 7.47 16.51 20.62
CA THR A 73 7.02 17.73 19.93
C THR A 73 8.12 18.77 19.69
N ALA A 74 9.22 18.69 20.41
CA ALA A 74 10.38 19.56 20.18
C ALA A 74 11.40 18.99 19.17
N ARG A 75 11.39 17.67 18.88
CA ARG A 75 12.43 16.99 18.10
C ARG A 75 12.00 16.51 16.73
N ALA A 76 10.73 16.11 16.57
CA ALA A 76 10.25 15.33 15.41
C ALA A 76 9.54 16.15 14.34
N ARG A 77 9.70 17.46 14.30
CA ARG A 77 9.00 18.32 13.30
C ARG A 77 9.46 18.19 11.85
N ALA A 78 10.49 17.39 11.56
CA ALA A 78 11.12 17.40 10.25
C ALA A 78 10.94 16.13 9.41
N VAL A 79 10.62 14.97 10.00
CA VAL A 79 10.54 13.71 9.24
C VAL A 79 9.33 12.92 9.71
N GLY A 80 8.47 12.51 8.76
CA GLY A 80 7.30 11.67 9.05
C GLY A 80 7.69 10.25 9.50
N ASN A 81 6.74 9.52 10.11
CA ASN A 81 6.97 8.17 10.67
C ASN A 81 6.69 7.04 9.68
N GLY A 82 6.53 7.36 8.39
CA GLY A 82 6.20 6.40 7.34
C GLY A 82 4.71 6.27 7.07
N VAL A 83 4.31 5.17 6.43
CA VAL A 83 2.96 4.92 5.91
C VAL A 83 2.35 3.70 6.60
N LYS A 84 1.03 3.71 6.78
CA LYS A 84 0.24 2.56 7.20
C LYS A 84 -0.96 2.36 6.28
N VAL A 85 -1.36 1.12 6.07
CA VAL A 85 -2.65 0.78 5.49
C VAL A 85 -3.74 1.08 6.52
N THR A 86 -4.70 1.91 6.16
CA THR A 86 -5.80 2.30 7.06
C THR A 86 -7.01 1.42 6.87
N SER A 87 -7.39 1.18 5.64
CA SER A 87 -8.56 0.35 5.32
C SER A 87 -8.47 -0.21 3.91
N VAL A 88 -9.16 -1.34 3.73
CA VAL A 88 -9.53 -1.87 2.43
C VAL A 88 -11.04 -1.68 2.31
N LYS A 89 -11.48 -0.97 1.29
CA LYS A 89 -12.90 -0.72 1.02
C LYS A 89 -13.28 -1.32 -0.31
N GLU A 90 -14.52 -1.77 -0.40
CA GLU A 90 -15.13 -2.12 -1.67
C GLU A 90 -15.56 -0.84 -2.40
N ASP A 91 -15.44 -0.85 -3.71
CA ASP A 91 -15.82 0.25 -4.59
C ASP A 91 -17.33 0.15 -4.89
N ASP A 92 -18.09 0.93 -4.13
CA ASP A 92 -19.55 1.02 -4.30
C ASP A 92 -19.95 2.13 -5.28
N GLU A 93 -19.01 3.00 -5.68
CA GLU A 93 -19.28 4.15 -6.54
C GLU A 93 -19.27 3.78 -8.03
N THR A 94 -18.40 2.83 -8.41
CA THR A 94 -18.27 2.40 -9.80
C THR A 94 -19.36 1.39 -10.13
N GLU A 95 -20.11 1.65 -11.20
CA GLU A 95 -21.15 0.76 -11.68
C GLU A 95 -20.59 -0.58 -12.17
N MET A 96 -21.31 -1.67 -11.92
CA MET A 96 -20.96 -3.00 -12.38
C MET A 96 -21.28 -3.14 -13.88
N ARG A 97 -20.51 -3.93 -14.58
CA ARG A 97 -20.71 -4.18 -16.01
C ARG A 97 -21.77 -5.24 -16.23
N MET A 98 -22.86 -4.89 -16.89
CA MET A 98 -23.88 -5.84 -17.33
C MET A 98 -23.63 -6.32 -18.75
N VAL A 99 -23.70 -7.63 -18.97
CA VAL A 99 -23.54 -8.26 -20.29
C VAL A 99 -24.73 -9.16 -20.56
N TYR A 100 -25.33 -9.07 -21.75
CA TYR A 100 -26.42 -9.94 -22.15
C TYR A 100 -25.86 -11.30 -22.56
N ASP A 101 -26.08 -12.32 -21.74
CA ASP A 101 -25.73 -13.72 -22.00
C ASP A 101 -26.76 -14.64 -21.30
N PRO A 102 -27.86 -14.99 -21.98
CA PRO A 102 -28.90 -15.83 -21.41
C PRO A 102 -28.48 -17.30 -21.22
N SER A 103 -27.31 -17.71 -21.76
CA SER A 103 -26.78 -19.07 -21.59
C SER A 103 -25.95 -19.23 -20.32
N HIS A 104 -25.62 -18.14 -19.66
CA HIS A 104 -24.81 -18.17 -18.44
C HIS A 104 -25.64 -18.64 -17.23
N PRO A 105 -25.08 -19.48 -16.35
CA PRO A 105 -25.80 -20.00 -15.16
C PRO A 105 -26.22 -18.92 -14.16
N ASP A 106 -25.54 -17.77 -14.15
CA ASP A 106 -25.83 -16.63 -13.26
C ASP A 106 -26.58 -15.51 -13.98
N ALA A 107 -27.27 -15.81 -15.11
CA ALA A 107 -28.09 -14.84 -15.81
C ALA A 107 -29.37 -14.54 -15.04
N ASP A 108 -29.77 -13.25 -15.01
CA ASP A 108 -31.04 -12.79 -14.47
C ASP A 108 -32.22 -13.24 -15.35
N GLU A 109 -33.45 -13.03 -14.87
CA GLU A 109 -34.69 -13.32 -15.61
C GLU A 109 -34.76 -12.65 -16.99
N ASN A 110 -34.01 -11.54 -17.17
CA ASN A 110 -33.90 -10.78 -18.43
C ASN A 110 -32.72 -11.23 -19.30
N GLY A 111 -31.94 -12.25 -18.88
CA GLY A 111 -30.79 -12.76 -19.60
C GLY A 111 -29.51 -11.90 -19.45
N TYR A 112 -29.43 -11.03 -18.45
CA TYR A 112 -28.23 -10.26 -18.18
C TYR A 112 -27.39 -10.86 -17.05
N VAL A 113 -26.07 -10.84 -17.23
CA VAL A 113 -25.08 -11.24 -16.20
C VAL A 113 -24.36 -9.99 -15.71
N THR A 114 -24.29 -9.84 -14.40
CA THR A 114 -23.55 -8.76 -13.77
C THR A 114 -22.13 -9.19 -13.49
N TYR A 115 -21.16 -8.50 -14.10
CA TYR A 115 -19.73 -8.70 -13.90
C TYR A 115 -19.16 -7.68 -12.88
N PRO A 116 -18.04 -8.00 -12.25
CA PRO A 116 -17.34 -7.08 -11.35
C PRO A 116 -17.00 -5.74 -12.01
N ASN A 117 -16.95 -4.68 -11.19
CA ASN A 117 -16.54 -3.33 -11.59
C ASN A 117 -15.01 -3.19 -11.70
N VAL A 118 -14.32 -4.21 -12.17
CA VAL A 118 -12.86 -4.27 -12.33
C VAL A 118 -12.48 -4.01 -13.78
N ASN A 119 -11.61 -3.03 -14.01
CA ASN A 119 -11.05 -2.76 -15.33
C ASN A 119 -9.59 -3.25 -15.37
N THR A 120 -9.32 -4.24 -16.22
CA THR A 120 -7.99 -4.86 -16.35
C THR A 120 -6.89 -3.84 -16.64
N VAL A 121 -7.13 -2.91 -17.55
CA VAL A 121 -6.12 -1.92 -17.98
C VAL A 121 -5.77 -0.98 -16.82
N THR A 122 -6.78 -0.52 -16.09
CA THR A 122 -6.59 0.34 -14.91
C THR A 122 -5.86 -0.40 -13.81
N GLU A 123 -6.24 -1.65 -13.51
CA GLU A 123 -5.58 -2.45 -12.48
C GLU A 123 -4.13 -2.79 -12.85
N MET A 124 -3.84 -3.10 -14.13
CA MET A 124 -2.46 -3.32 -14.58
C MET A 124 -1.61 -2.04 -14.47
N THR A 125 -2.16 -0.89 -14.78
CA THR A 125 -1.46 0.40 -14.59
C THR A 125 -1.18 0.65 -13.11
N ASN A 126 -2.16 0.45 -12.25
CA ASN A 126 -2.01 0.57 -10.80
C ASN A 126 -0.96 -0.42 -10.24
N LEU A 127 -0.89 -1.63 -10.80
CA LEU A 127 0.11 -2.64 -10.44
C LEU A 127 1.52 -2.18 -10.79
N ILE A 128 1.71 -1.60 -11.99
CA ILE A 128 2.99 -1.05 -12.43
C ILE A 128 3.42 0.10 -11.51
N ASP A 129 2.49 1.00 -11.17
CA ASP A 129 2.79 2.13 -10.28
C ASP A 129 3.19 1.65 -8.88
N ALA A 130 2.47 0.67 -8.32
CA ALA A 130 2.80 0.08 -7.02
C ALA A 130 4.16 -0.64 -7.04
N THR A 131 4.49 -1.35 -8.13
CA THR A 131 5.78 -2.02 -8.32
C THR A 131 6.91 -0.99 -8.35
N ARG A 132 6.76 0.10 -9.11
CA ARG A 132 7.76 1.18 -9.17
C ARG A 132 7.96 1.87 -7.82
N ALA A 133 6.87 2.10 -7.08
CA ALA A 133 6.95 2.67 -5.74
C ALA A 133 7.68 1.72 -4.76
N TYR A 134 7.42 0.41 -4.86
CA TYR A 134 8.14 -0.61 -4.09
C TYR A 134 9.65 -0.61 -4.41
N GLU A 135 10.01 -0.61 -5.70
CA GLU A 135 11.41 -0.57 -6.16
C GLU A 135 12.12 0.71 -5.70
N ALA A 136 11.45 1.86 -5.74
CA ALA A 136 11.99 3.12 -5.22
C ALA A 136 12.31 3.05 -3.72
N ASN A 137 11.40 2.48 -2.91
CA ASN A 137 11.61 2.28 -1.48
C ASN A 137 12.76 1.28 -1.21
N THR A 138 12.87 0.22 -2.01
CA THR A 138 13.98 -0.74 -1.91
C THR A 138 15.32 -0.06 -2.22
N THR A 139 15.38 0.75 -3.26
CA THR A 139 16.59 1.51 -3.62
C THR A 139 16.98 2.50 -2.51
N ALA A 140 16.01 3.20 -1.91
CA ALA A 140 16.25 4.09 -0.79
C ALA A 140 16.77 3.33 0.45
N PHE A 141 16.22 2.15 0.73
CA PHE A 141 16.67 1.27 1.80
C PHE A 141 18.12 0.82 1.59
N ASP A 142 18.49 0.38 0.38
CA ASP A 142 19.85 -0.05 0.04
C ASP A 142 20.85 1.12 0.08
N ALA A 143 20.46 2.31 -0.35
CA ALA A 143 21.26 3.52 -0.23
C ALA A 143 21.56 3.84 1.25
N THR A 144 20.54 3.78 2.11
CA THR A 144 20.70 3.99 3.55
C THR A 144 21.62 2.95 4.17
N LYS A 145 21.47 1.66 3.81
CA LYS A 145 22.35 0.57 4.24
C LYS A 145 23.80 0.82 3.83
N SER A 146 24.03 1.25 2.60
CA SER A 146 25.38 1.56 2.09
C SER A 146 26.02 2.72 2.84
N MET A 147 25.24 3.77 3.19
CA MET A 147 25.72 4.88 4.03
C MET A 147 26.13 4.40 5.42
N VAL A 148 25.38 3.51 6.04
CA VAL A 148 25.72 2.93 7.35
C VAL A 148 27.02 2.13 7.27
N GLN A 149 27.16 1.29 6.25
CA GLN A 149 28.38 0.50 6.06
C GLN A 149 29.61 1.38 5.84
N ALA A 150 29.48 2.45 5.04
CA ALA A 150 30.55 3.41 4.85
C ALA A 150 30.93 4.12 6.17
N ALA A 151 29.94 4.52 6.97
CA ALA A 151 30.17 5.15 8.26
C ALA A 151 30.91 4.22 9.25
N LEU A 152 30.58 2.94 9.27
CA LEU A 152 31.25 1.94 10.12
C LEU A 152 32.71 1.69 9.65
N ASN A 153 32.99 1.78 8.37
CA ASN A 153 34.33 1.61 7.81
C ASN A 153 35.26 2.81 8.10
N ILE A 154 34.71 4.01 8.29
CA ILE A 154 35.48 5.21 8.65
C ILE A 154 36.00 5.12 10.09
N SER A 155 35.36 4.31 10.94
CA SER A 155 35.73 4.11 12.36
C SER A 155 36.86 3.09 12.57
N LYS A 156 37.39 2.49 11.50
CA LYS A 156 38.60 1.65 11.55
C LYS A 156 39.80 2.45 11.03
#